data_7e59a13fee9ea4e1e8514dd2a105aa9f
#
_entry.id   7e59a13fee9ea4e1e8514dd2a105aa9f
#
_cell.length_a   1.000
_cell.length_b   1.000
_cell.length_c   1.000
_cell.angle_alpha   90.00
_cell.angle_beta   90.00
_cell.angle_gamma   90.00
#
_symmetry.space_group_name_H-M   'P 1'
#
loop_
_entity.id
_entity.type
_entity.pdbx_description
1 polymer ?
#
loop_
_entity_poly.entity_id
_entity_poly.type
_entity_poly.pdbx_seq_one_letter_code
_entity_poly.pdbx_strand_id
1 'polypeptide(L)'
;MISKKPIYVIPIILTVVLFAVAVIITMSFSNPHSSIKINDGIAKDDRHIVSVKGIGSFKTKDKVDLIYSNDYSTLYKISDSTYVMLSNLNEQTFTTTDYSAVKSKIFGIENDISENTLNYVANLFNNGYTVERISIKDANGFLVSEEGSFSDDPIKTVVANKDVDTTDKKAIHFVTYDGRMISVLSNNEEEQLELISSYSEGD
;
A
#
# COMPACT_ATOMS: atom_id res chain seq x y z
N MET A 1 27.71 -21.08 -59.12
CA MET A 1 28.49 -20.43 -58.08
C MET A 1 27.54 -20.20 -56.88
N ILE A 2 27.49 -21.13 -55.92
CA ILE A 2 26.54 -21.08 -54.78
C ILE A 2 27.26 -20.40 -53.60
N SER A 3 26.84 -19.18 -53.28
CA SER A 3 27.38 -18.43 -52.14
C SER A 3 26.97 -19.14 -50.82
N LYS A 4 27.94 -19.70 -50.12
CA LYS A 4 27.79 -20.22 -48.77
C LYS A 4 27.66 -19.01 -47.82
N LYS A 5 26.42 -18.68 -47.36
CA LYS A 5 26.24 -17.75 -46.28
C LYS A 5 26.77 -18.35 -44.97
N PRO A 6 27.43 -17.59 -44.11
CA PRO A 6 28.11 -18.13 -42.96
C PRO A 6 27.09 -18.57 -41.90
N ILE A 7 27.23 -19.80 -41.41
CA ILE A 7 26.46 -20.48 -40.35
C ILE A 7 26.58 -19.78 -38.98
N TYR A 8 27.38 -18.72 -38.88
CA TYR A 8 27.68 -18.05 -37.59
C TYR A 8 26.67 -16.96 -37.16
N VAL A 9 25.72 -16.59 -38.02
CA VAL A 9 24.73 -15.55 -37.68
C VAL A 9 23.68 -16.05 -36.68
N ILE A 10 23.27 -17.30 -36.79
CA ILE A 10 22.23 -17.88 -35.94
C ILE A 10 22.65 -17.99 -34.46
N PRO A 11 23.86 -18.49 -34.10
CA PRO A 11 24.29 -18.56 -32.71
C PRO A 11 24.51 -17.18 -32.07
N ILE A 12 24.95 -16.17 -32.86
CA ILE A 12 25.11 -14.80 -32.35
C ILE A 12 23.76 -14.17 -32.00
N ILE A 13 22.77 -14.33 -32.85
CA ILE A 13 21.39 -13.82 -32.57
C ILE A 13 20.80 -14.52 -31.36
N LEU A 14 20.96 -15.85 -31.23
CA LEU A 14 20.46 -16.61 -30.09
C LEU A 14 21.14 -16.15 -28.78
N THR A 15 22.45 -15.90 -28.80
CA THR A 15 23.17 -15.41 -27.62
C THR A 15 22.72 -14.01 -27.20
N VAL A 16 22.49 -13.11 -28.13
CA VAL A 16 21.98 -11.76 -27.86
C VAL A 16 20.57 -11.80 -27.29
N VAL A 17 19.69 -12.66 -27.81
CA VAL A 17 18.32 -12.82 -27.29
C VAL A 17 18.33 -13.42 -25.88
N LEU A 18 19.16 -14.43 -25.61
CA LEU A 18 19.30 -15.00 -24.27
C LEU A 18 19.87 -14.00 -23.27
N PHE A 19 20.82 -13.14 -23.69
CA PHE A 19 21.37 -12.09 -22.83
C PHE A 19 20.34 -11.00 -22.55
N ALA A 20 19.53 -10.60 -23.53
CA ALA A 20 18.45 -9.64 -23.37
C ALA A 20 17.36 -10.18 -22.42
N VAL A 21 16.97 -11.44 -22.54
CA VAL A 21 16.01 -12.11 -21.63
C VAL A 21 16.58 -12.21 -20.21
N ALA A 22 17.86 -12.56 -20.06
CA ALA A 22 18.51 -12.60 -18.76
C ALA A 22 18.59 -11.21 -18.10
N VAL A 23 18.86 -10.16 -18.85
CA VAL A 23 18.88 -8.77 -18.36
C VAL A 23 17.47 -8.31 -17.96
N ILE A 24 16.43 -8.67 -18.73
CA ILE A 24 15.04 -8.35 -18.37
C ILE A 24 14.65 -9.10 -17.10
N ILE A 25 15.00 -10.37 -16.97
CA ILE A 25 14.72 -11.18 -15.76
C ILE A 25 15.46 -10.59 -14.55
N THR A 26 16.74 -10.24 -14.67
CA THR A 26 17.51 -9.63 -13.56
C THR A 26 16.99 -8.24 -13.19
N MET A 27 16.55 -7.43 -14.16
CA MET A 27 15.90 -6.14 -13.86
C MET A 27 14.54 -6.30 -13.20
N SER A 28 13.79 -7.37 -13.52
CA SER A 28 12.50 -7.69 -12.87
C SER A 28 12.69 -8.21 -11.44
N PHE A 29 13.84 -8.80 -11.11
CA PHE A 29 14.14 -9.28 -9.75
C PHE A 29 14.96 -8.29 -8.90
N SER A 30 15.53 -7.23 -9.50
CA SER A 30 16.42 -6.29 -8.80
C SER A 30 15.75 -5.00 -8.33
N ASN A 31 14.44 -4.84 -8.44
CA ASN A 31 13.70 -3.72 -7.84
C ASN A 31 12.64 -4.21 -6.84
N PRO A 32 13.03 -4.69 -5.64
CA PRO A 32 12.07 -5.02 -4.60
C PRO A 32 11.48 -3.80 -3.88
N HIS A 33 12.00 -2.60 -4.12
CA HIS A 33 11.55 -1.36 -3.51
C HIS A 33 11.33 -0.28 -4.57
N SER A 34 10.10 -0.09 -5.01
CA SER A 34 9.71 1.20 -5.58
C SER A 34 9.66 2.20 -4.41
N SER A 35 10.75 2.93 -4.19
CA SER A 35 10.70 4.09 -3.31
C SER A 35 9.92 5.17 -4.05
N ILE A 36 8.70 5.45 -3.63
CA ILE A 36 8.02 6.69 -4.00
C ILE A 36 8.84 7.81 -3.36
N LYS A 37 9.70 8.46 -4.13
CA LYS A 37 10.39 9.68 -3.71
C LYS A 37 9.37 10.80 -3.77
N ILE A 38 8.70 11.02 -2.65
CA ILE A 38 7.92 12.23 -2.46
C ILE A 38 8.93 13.35 -2.25
N ASN A 39 8.89 14.34 -3.13
CA ASN A 39 9.73 15.53 -3.05
C ASN A 39 9.35 16.29 -1.78
N ASP A 40 10.19 16.21 -0.75
CA ASP A 40 10.14 17.09 0.42
C ASP A 40 10.52 18.51 -0.02
N GLY A 41 9.60 19.17 -0.71
CA GLY A 41 9.67 20.61 -0.92
C GLY A 41 9.62 21.28 0.45
N ILE A 42 10.73 21.87 0.87
CA ILE A 42 10.89 22.62 2.13
C ILE A 42 10.09 23.92 2.03
N ALA A 43 8.76 23.81 2.09
CA ALA A 43 7.90 24.87 2.59
C ALA A 43 7.80 24.66 4.10
N LYS A 44 7.78 25.73 4.92
CA LYS A 44 7.42 25.62 6.34
C LYS A 44 6.18 24.75 6.44
N ASP A 45 6.32 23.61 7.12
CA ASP A 45 5.24 22.64 7.22
C ASP A 45 4.16 23.20 8.15
N ASP A 46 3.18 23.88 7.58
CA ASP A 46 2.03 24.43 8.32
C ASP A 46 1.03 23.33 8.75
N ARG A 47 1.36 22.07 8.48
CA ARG A 47 0.54 20.91 8.84
C ARG A 47 0.68 20.58 10.32
N HIS A 48 -0.45 20.27 10.94
CA HIS A 48 -0.48 19.73 12.30
C HIS A 48 -0.47 18.20 12.29
N ILE A 49 0.04 17.61 13.38
CA ILE A 49 0.17 16.17 13.55
C ILE A 49 -1.07 15.67 14.28
N VAL A 50 -1.69 14.62 13.72
CA VAL A 50 -2.75 13.85 14.35
C VAL A 50 -2.18 12.49 14.74
N SER A 51 -2.20 12.15 16.04
CA SER A 51 -1.57 10.94 16.56
C SER A 51 -2.54 10.07 17.33
N VAL A 52 -2.39 8.75 17.18
CA VAL A 52 -3.03 7.74 18.02
C VAL A 52 -1.93 6.90 18.66
N LYS A 53 -1.89 6.91 19.99
CA LYS A 53 -0.85 6.22 20.76
C LYS A 53 -0.79 4.74 20.41
N GLY A 54 0.40 4.22 20.14
CA GLY A 54 0.66 2.82 19.82
C GLY A 54 0.24 2.38 18.41
N ILE A 55 -0.34 3.30 17.59
CA ILE A 55 -0.72 3.01 16.21
C ILE A 55 0.11 3.82 15.23
N GLY A 56 0.08 5.15 15.36
CA GLY A 56 0.82 6.02 14.46
C GLY A 56 0.26 7.43 14.40
N SER A 57 0.80 8.20 13.46
CA SER A 57 0.40 9.58 13.23
C SER A 57 0.41 9.92 11.74
N PHE A 58 -0.31 10.96 11.37
CA PHE A 58 -0.27 11.57 10.04
C PHE A 58 -0.29 13.10 10.14
N LYS A 59 0.03 13.78 9.05
CA LYS A 59 0.03 15.24 8.97
C LYS A 59 -1.05 15.73 8.02
N THR A 60 -1.76 16.79 8.42
CA THR A 60 -2.76 17.46 7.58
C THR A 60 -2.76 18.97 7.84
N LYS A 61 -3.16 19.76 6.84
CA LYS A 61 -3.41 21.19 6.97
C LYS A 61 -4.81 21.50 7.51
N ASP A 62 -5.71 20.56 7.29
CA ASP A 62 -7.12 20.72 7.61
C ASP A 62 -7.41 20.38 9.05
N LYS A 63 -8.46 20.98 9.58
CA LYS A 63 -9.01 20.60 10.88
C LYS A 63 -9.57 19.19 10.78
N VAL A 64 -9.26 18.36 11.77
CA VAL A 64 -9.79 17.01 11.85
C VAL A 64 -10.91 16.90 12.88
N ASP A 65 -11.96 16.19 12.53
CA ASP A 65 -13.04 15.83 13.44
C ASP A 65 -12.98 14.34 13.74
N LEU A 66 -12.93 13.99 15.02
CA LEU A 66 -12.99 12.59 15.47
C LEU A 66 -14.42 12.06 15.26
N ILE A 67 -14.55 11.01 14.43
CA ILE A 67 -15.84 10.39 14.11
C ILE A 67 -16.09 9.13 14.95
N TYR A 68 -15.04 8.34 15.15
CA TYR A 68 -15.14 7.04 15.81
C TYR A 68 -13.80 6.67 16.42
N SER A 69 -13.85 5.98 17.57
CA SER A 69 -12.67 5.37 18.18
C SER A 69 -13.08 4.15 18.99
N ASN A 70 -12.26 3.11 18.92
CA ASN A 70 -12.28 1.94 19.80
C ASN A 70 -10.84 1.55 20.17
N ASP A 71 -10.67 0.37 20.76
CA ASP A 71 -9.36 -0.06 21.28
C ASP A 71 -8.30 -0.25 20.18
N TYR A 72 -8.71 -0.50 18.93
CA TYR A 72 -7.80 -0.83 17.82
C TYR A 72 -7.93 0.06 16.58
N SER A 73 -8.89 0.97 16.53
CA SER A 73 -9.09 1.85 15.37
C SER A 73 -9.63 3.22 15.76
N THR A 74 -9.15 4.25 15.08
CA THR A 74 -9.63 5.61 15.23
C THR A 74 -9.87 6.24 13.87
N LEU A 75 -11.09 6.72 13.61
CA LEU A 75 -11.53 7.34 12.36
C LEU A 75 -11.68 8.85 12.52
N TYR A 76 -11.07 9.58 11.62
CA TYR A 76 -11.15 11.03 11.51
C TYR A 76 -11.80 11.44 10.19
N LYS A 77 -12.57 12.53 10.22
CA LYS A 77 -13.01 13.25 9.03
C LYS A 77 -12.06 14.43 8.82
N ILE A 78 -11.50 14.54 7.62
CA ILE A 78 -10.63 15.65 7.18
C ILE A 78 -11.46 16.68 6.40
N SER A 79 -12.30 16.19 5.49
CA SER A 79 -13.23 17.01 4.69
C SER A 79 -14.53 16.24 4.46
N ASP A 80 -15.48 16.80 3.71
CA ASP A 80 -16.71 16.09 3.35
C ASP A 80 -16.46 14.89 2.43
N SER A 81 -15.32 14.88 1.74
CA SER A 81 -14.92 13.80 0.83
C SER A 81 -13.85 12.87 1.38
N THR A 82 -13.13 13.26 2.46
CA THR A 82 -11.91 12.57 2.89
C THR A 82 -11.96 12.13 4.35
N TYR A 83 -11.67 10.85 4.56
CA TYR A 83 -11.64 10.20 5.88
C TYR A 83 -10.31 9.46 6.05
N VAL A 84 -9.77 9.49 7.27
CA VAL A 84 -8.53 8.80 7.63
C VAL A 84 -8.80 7.91 8.83
N MET A 85 -8.41 6.63 8.72
CA MET A 85 -8.47 5.67 9.81
C MET A 85 -7.07 5.18 10.15
N LEU A 86 -6.70 5.29 11.43
CA LEU A 86 -5.52 4.63 11.98
C LEU A 86 -5.96 3.37 12.72
N SER A 87 -5.30 2.23 12.48
CA SER A 87 -5.67 0.94 13.05
C SER A 87 -4.46 0.11 13.46
N ASN A 88 -4.63 -0.71 14.50
CA ASN A 88 -3.71 -1.78 14.89
C ASN A 88 -4.36 -3.13 14.55
N LEU A 89 -3.84 -3.81 13.54
CA LEU A 89 -4.36 -5.10 13.09
C LEU A 89 -4.09 -6.22 14.10
N ASN A 90 -3.07 -6.08 14.96
CA ASN A 90 -2.71 -7.09 15.95
C ASN A 90 -3.75 -7.22 17.08
N GLU A 91 -4.56 -6.18 17.28
CA GLU A 91 -5.67 -6.18 18.23
C GLU A 91 -6.99 -6.70 17.60
N GLN A 92 -6.94 -7.12 16.32
CA GLN A 92 -8.10 -7.63 15.59
C GLN A 92 -7.95 -9.14 15.36
N THR A 93 -9.07 -9.83 15.25
CA THR A 93 -9.10 -11.25 14.89
C THR A 93 -9.42 -11.38 13.41
N PHE A 94 -8.51 -11.94 12.65
CA PHE A 94 -8.71 -12.25 11.23
C PHE A 94 -8.93 -13.75 11.04
N THR A 95 -9.77 -14.09 10.07
CA THR A 95 -9.85 -15.46 9.57
C THR A 95 -8.58 -15.74 8.79
N THR A 96 -7.93 -16.88 9.05
CA THR A 96 -6.76 -17.31 8.27
C THR A 96 -7.12 -17.33 6.77
N THR A 97 -6.37 -16.57 5.98
CA THR A 97 -6.58 -16.43 4.55
C THR A 97 -5.45 -17.13 3.80
N ASP A 98 -5.76 -17.77 2.67
CA ASP A 98 -4.73 -18.29 1.78
C ASP A 98 -3.96 -17.14 1.14
N TYR A 99 -2.69 -16.99 1.52
CA TYR A 99 -1.79 -15.96 0.99
C TYR A 99 -0.90 -16.44 -0.15
N SER A 100 -1.19 -17.60 -0.74
CA SER A 100 -0.45 -18.11 -1.91
C SER A 100 -0.46 -17.12 -3.08
N ALA A 101 -1.56 -16.40 -3.27
CA ALA A 101 -1.71 -15.39 -4.32
C ALA A 101 -0.77 -14.17 -4.13
N VAL A 102 -0.46 -13.78 -2.90
CA VAL A 102 0.47 -12.66 -2.61
C VAL A 102 1.91 -13.15 -2.38
N LYS A 103 2.19 -14.43 -2.57
CA LYS A 103 3.50 -15.04 -2.30
C LYS A 103 4.66 -14.31 -3.02
N SER A 104 4.45 -13.88 -4.25
CA SER A 104 5.46 -13.10 -5.00
C SER A 104 5.72 -11.72 -4.39
N LYS A 105 4.75 -11.14 -3.68
CA LYS A 105 4.85 -9.84 -3.03
C LYS A 105 5.59 -9.91 -1.69
N ILE A 106 5.58 -11.08 -1.04
CA ILE A 106 6.22 -11.30 0.27
C ILE A 106 7.55 -12.06 0.17
N PHE A 107 7.99 -12.44 -1.04
CA PHE A 107 9.20 -13.23 -1.22
C PHE A 107 10.42 -12.59 -0.55
N GLY A 108 11.07 -13.35 0.31
CA GLY A 108 12.28 -12.96 1.05
C GLY A 108 12.06 -12.10 2.29
N ILE A 109 10.79 -11.86 2.69
CA ILE A 109 10.43 -11.06 3.88
C ILE A 109 9.36 -11.75 4.74
N GLU A 110 9.07 -13.03 4.48
CA GLU A 110 7.96 -13.75 5.12
C GLU A 110 8.07 -13.76 6.65
N ASN A 111 9.30 -13.77 7.18
CA ASN A 111 9.56 -13.80 8.63
C ASN A 111 9.48 -12.41 9.30
N ASP A 112 9.45 -11.35 8.50
CA ASP A 112 9.43 -9.97 9.01
C ASP A 112 8.01 -9.42 9.11
N ILE A 113 7.02 -10.18 8.60
CA ILE A 113 5.63 -9.73 8.49
C ILE A 113 4.77 -10.44 9.54
N SER A 114 3.96 -9.67 10.26
CA SER A 114 2.99 -10.25 11.21
C SER A 114 1.93 -11.07 10.48
N GLU A 115 1.43 -12.12 11.12
CA GLU A 115 0.36 -12.97 10.58
C GLU A 115 -0.89 -12.16 10.24
N ASN A 116 -1.25 -11.20 11.08
CA ASN A 116 -2.41 -10.35 10.85
C ASN A 116 -2.23 -9.45 9.61
N THR A 117 -1.03 -8.91 9.39
CA THR A 117 -0.71 -8.18 8.16
C THR A 117 -0.85 -9.07 6.93
N LEU A 118 -0.30 -10.28 6.97
CA LEU A 118 -0.42 -11.24 5.86
C LEU A 118 -1.88 -11.58 5.55
N ASN A 119 -2.67 -11.91 6.57
CA ASN A 119 -4.09 -12.24 6.40
C ASN A 119 -4.88 -11.05 5.83
N TYR A 120 -4.64 -9.84 6.33
CA TYR A 120 -5.32 -8.63 5.86
C TYR A 120 -4.99 -8.33 4.40
N VAL A 121 -3.70 -8.27 4.05
CA VAL A 121 -3.22 -7.98 2.69
C VAL A 121 -3.67 -9.04 1.69
N ALA A 122 -3.59 -10.33 2.07
CA ALA A 122 -4.05 -11.42 1.21
C ALA A 122 -5.57 -11.38 0.97
N ASN A 123 -6.35 -11.03 2.00
CA ASN A 123 -7.79 -10.87 1.87
C ASN A 123 -8.13 -9.76 0.86
N LEU A 124 -7.54 -8.58 1.00
CA LEU A 124 -7.79 -7.48 0.06
C LEU A 124 -7.31 -7.83 -1.36
N PHE A 125 -6.13 -8.45 -1.51
CA PHE A 125 -5.64 -8.89 -2.82
C PHE A 125 -6.58 -9.89 -3.49
N ASN A 126 -7.10 -10.87 -2.75
CA ASN A 126 -8.06 -11.85 -3.27
C ASN A 126 -9.41 -11.20 -3.65
N ASN A 127 -9.72 -10.05 -3.08
CA ASN A 127 -10.89 -9.25 -3.41
C ASN A 127 -10.62 -8.19 -4.51
N GLY A 128 -9.48 -8.25 -5.21
CA GLY A 128 -9.20 -7.42 -6.39
C GLY A 128 -8.49 -6.10 -6.11
N TYR A 129 -7.88 -5.94 -4.92
CA TYR A 129 -7.00 -4.81 -4.66
C TYR A 129 -5.61 -5.03 -5.24
N THR A 130 -4.94 -3.97 -5.64
CA THR A 130 -3.50 -4.03 -5.91
C THR A 130 -2.71 -4.01 -4.62
N VAL A 131 -1.56 -4.70 -4.63
CA VAL A 131 -0.64 -4.75 -3.49
C VAL A 131 0.77 -4.46 -3.97
N GLU A 132 1.41 -3.45 -3.41
CA GLU A 132 2.79 -3.06 -3.69
C GLU A 132 3.59 -2.97 -2.39
N ARG A 133 4.84 -3.42 -2.44
CA ARG A 133 5.78 -3.22 -1.32
C ARG A 133 6.36 -1.82 -1.40
N ILE A 134 6.23 -1.07 -0.32
CA ILE A 134 6.80 0.27 -0.21
C ILE A 134 7.42 0.51 1.17
N SER A 135 8.22 1.56 1.25
CA SER A 135 8.68 2.11 2.53
C SER A 135 8.27 3.57 2.61
N ILE A 136 7.68 3.95 3.74
CA ILE A 136 7.33 5.34 4.04
C ILE A 136 8.16 5.73 5.26
N LYS A 137 9.09 6.68 5.09
CA LYS A 137 10.10 7.02 6.09
C LYS A 137 10.81 5.75 6.58
N ASP A 138 10.68 5.42 7.87
CA ASP A 138 11.31 4.25 8.49
C ASP A 138 10.40 3.02 8.54
N ALA A 139 9.14 3.14 8.13
CA ALA A 139 8.16 2.07 8.13
C ALA A 139 8.18 1.28 6.81
N ASN A 140 8.39 -0.03 6.88
CA ASN A 140 8.24 -0.95 5.75
C ASN A 140 6.85 -1.56 5.74
N GLY A 141 6.23 -1.67 4.56
CA GLY A 141 4.88 -2.18 4.48
C GLY A 141 4.38 -2.43 3.05
N PHE A 142 3.07 -2.49 2.95
CA PHE A 142 2.34 -2.67 1.71
C PHE A 142 1.41 -1.48 1.47
N LEU A 143 1.50 -0.91 0.27
CA LEU A 143 0.45 -0.05 -0.26
C LEU A 143 -0.59 -0.95 -0.91
N VAL A 144 -1.83 -0.84 -0.44
CA VAL A 144 -2.97 -1.62 -0.93
C VAL A 144 -3.99 -0.64 -1.46
N SER A 145 -4.25 -0.71 -2.76
CA SER A 145 -5.11 0.26 -3.46
C SER A 145 -6.30 -0.43 -4.11
N GLU A 146 -7.46 0.19 -3.99
CA GLU A 146 -8.68 -0.23 -4.63
C GLU A 146 -8.65 0.10 -6.13
N GLU A 147 -8.74 -0.91 -7.02
CA GLU A 147 -8.84 -0.69 -8.47
C GLU A 147 -10.28 -0.51 -8.95
N GLY A 148 -11.22 -1.17 -8.29
CA GLY A 148 -12.66 -1.11 -8.60
C GLY A 148 -13.44 -0.27 -7.59
N SER A 149 -14.74 -0.52 -7.49
CA SER A 149 -15.59 0.01 -6.42
C SER A 149 -16.06 -1.15 -5.56
N PHE A 150 -15.44 -1.31 -4.40
CA PHE A 150 -15.77 -2.38 -3.46
C PHE A 150 -16.52 -1.81 -2.26
N SER A 151 -17.70 -2.36 -1.97
CA SER A 151 -18.54 -1.93 -0.84
C SER A 151 -18.00 -2.42 0.51
N ASP A 152 -17.28 -3.56 0.50
CA ASP A 152 -16.88 -4.30 1.71
C ASP A 152 -15.51 -3.89 2.24
N ASP A 153 -14.97 -2.78 1.74
CA ASP A 153 -13.73 -2.21 2.26
C ASP A 153 -13.88 -1.82 3.73
N PRO A 154 -12.89 -2.13 4.59
CA PRO A 154 -12.97 -1.88 6.03
C PRO A 154 -13.25 -0.42 6.39
N ILE A 155 -12.57 0.56 5.77
CA ILE A 155 -12.84 1.97 6.07
C ILE A 155 -14.20 2.41 5.52
N LYS A 156 -14.61 1.93 4.32
CA LYS A 156 -15.93 2.22 3.76
C LYS A 156 -17.04 1.71 4.65
N THR A 157 -16.90 0.50 5.17
CA THR A 157 -17.88 -0.11 6.10
C THR A 157 -18.04 0.75 7.36
N VAL A 158 -16.92 1.21 7.96
CA VAL A 158 -16.98 2.06 9.16
C VAL A 158 -17.59 3.43 8.86
N VAL A 159 -17.23 4.03 7.71
CA VAL A 159 -17.75 5.34 7.27
C VAL A 159 -19.24 5.26 6.91
N ALA A 160 -19.66 4.23 6.17
CA ALA A 160 -21.04 4.01 5.77
C ALA A 160 -21.97 3.84 6.99
N ASN A 161 -21.50 3.21 8.08
CA ASN A 161 -22.23 3.10 9.34
C ASN A 161 -22.47 4.46 10.04
N LYS A 162 -21.96 5.55 9.49
CA LYS A 162 -22.19 6.94 9.92
C LYS A 162 -23.03 7.74 8.94
N ASP A 163 -23.84 7.04 8.12
CA ASP A 163 -24.74 7.63 7.12
C ASP A 163 -24.01 8.47 6.05
N VAL A 164 -22.75 8.14 5.74
CA VAL A 164 -21.94 8.80 4.72
C VAL A 164 -21.96 7.98 3.43
N ASP A 165 -22.25 8.62 2.30
CA ASP A 165 -22.14 7.99 0.99
C ASP A 165 -20.66 7.78 0.63
N THR A 166 -20.32 6.53 0.29
CA THR A 166 -18.96 6.10 -0.07
C THR A 166 -18.85 5.65 -1.53
N THR A 167 -19.91 5.81 -2.33
CA THR A 167 -20.04 5.22 -3.67
C THR A 167 -18.97 5.75 -4.65
N ASP A 168 -18.63 7.03 -4.56
CA ASP A 168 -17.64 7.71 -5.42
C ASP A 168 -16.23 7.79 -4.79
N LYS A 169 -16.04 7.17 -3.61
CA LYS A 169 -14.78 7.20 -2.89
C LYS A 169 -14.01 5.91 -3.05
N LYS A 170 -12.69 6.02 -3.17
CA LYS A 170 -11.75 4.90 -3.20
C LYS A 170 -10.97 4.82 -1.91
N ALA A 171 -10.61 3.61 -1.51
CA ALA A 171 -9.78 3.36 -0.36
C ALA A 171 -8.34 3.04 -0.78
N ILE A 172 -7.39 3.63 -0.06
CA ILE A 172 -5.96 3.26 -0.11
C ILE A 172 -5.50 2.99 1.32
N HIS A 173 -4.74 1.91 1.51
CA HIS A 173 -4.19 1.53 2.81
C HIS A 173 -2.68 1.43 2.72
N PHE A 174 -1.98 1.94 3.71
CA PHE A 174 -0.60 1.55 3.98
C PHE A 174 -0.59 0.70 5.25
N VAL A 175 -0.15 -0.55 5.08
CA VAL A 175 -0.13 -1.57 6.14
C VAL A 175 1.32 -1.91 6.42
N THR A 176 1.80 -1.64 7.62
CA THR A 176 3.17 -1.96 8.02
C THR A 176 3.36 -3.46 8.24
N TYR A 177 4.59 -3.93 8.19
CA TYR A 177 4.89 -5.35 8.42
C TYR A 177 4.51 -5.81 9.83
N ASP A 178 4.54 -4.92 10.81
CA ASP A 178 4.19 -5.21 12.20
C ASP A 178 2.70 -5.05 12.53
N GLY A 179 1.85 -4.74 11.54
CA GLY A 179 0.39 -4.74 11.71
C GLY A 179 -0.23 -3.39 12.07
N ARG A 180 0.48 -2.28 11.91
CA ARG A 180 -0.10 -0.95 12.01
C ARG A 180 -0.58 -0.47 10.64
N MET A 181 -1.59 0.37 10.60
CA MET A 181 -2.21 0.76 9.35
C MET A 181 -2.73 2.19 9.38
N ILE A 182 -2.52 2.90 8.26
CA ILE A 182 -3.30 4.07 7.88
C ILE A 182 -4.14 3.75 6.66
N SER A 183 -5.43 4.04 6.72
CA SER A 183 -6.37 3.93 5.59
C SER A 183 -6.91 5.30 5.26
N VAL A 184 -6.96 5.64 3.99
CA VAL A 184 -7.54 6.90 3.50
C VAL A 184 -8.63 6.59 2.50
N LEU A 185 -9.83 7.11 2.77
CA LEU A 185 -10.98 7.05 1.88
C LEU A 185 -11.22 8.45 1.32
N SER A 186 -11.10 8.62 0.01
CA SER A 186 -11.33 9.90 -0.68
C SER A 186 -11.68 9.68 -2.14
N ASN A 187 -12.22 10.70 -2.79
CA ASN A 187 -12.33 10.78 -4.25
C ASN A 187 -11.14 11.53 -4.89
N ASN A 188 -10.15 11.95 -4.09
CA ASN A 188 -8.94 12.63 -4.53
C ASN A 188 -7.71 11.78 -4.22
N GLU A 189 -7.12 11.17 -5.26
CA GLU A 189 -5.96 10.29 -5.13
C GLU A 189 -4.70 11.04 -4.66
N GLU A 190 -4.48 12.27 -5.11
CA GLU A 190 -3.33 13.07 -4.69
C GLU A 190 -3.36 13.35 -3.18
N GLU A 191 -4.53 13.73 -2.65
CA GLU A 191 -4.75 13.92 -1.21
C GLU A 191 -4.54 12.62 -0.42
N GLN A 192 -5.02 11.48 -0.94
CA GLN A 192 -4.80 10.17 -0.32
C GLN A 192 -3.32 9.86 -0.18
N LEU A 193 -2.56 10.02 -1.27
CA LEU A 193 -1.12 9.74 -1.28
C LEU A 193 -0.35 10.73 -0.38
N GLU A 194 -0.74 12.00 -0.32
CA GLU A 194 -0.16 12.99 0.59
C GLU A 194 -0.36 12.58 2.06
N LEU A 195 -1.57 12.19 2.45
CA LEU A 195 -1.88 11.75 3.81
C LEU A 195 -1.11 10.49 4.18
N ILE A 196 -1.11 9.47 3.31
CA ILE A 196 -0.38 8.21 3.52
C ILE A 196 1.12 8.46 3.63
N SER A 197 1.69 9.28 2.75
CA SER A 197 3.13 9.59 2.77
C SER A 197 3.57 10.33 4.03
N SER A 198 2.64 11.02 4.67
CA SER A 198 2.91 11.72 5.92
C SER A 198 2.92 10.79 7.14
N TYR A 199 2.47 9.52 6.99
CA TYR A 199 2.39 8.55 8.07
C TYR A 199 3.74 8.37 8.78
N SER A 200 3.66 8.17 10.08
CA SER A 200 4.77 7.78 10.94
C SER A 200 4.26 6.83 12.00
N GLU A 201 5.00 5.76 12.26
CA GLU A 201 4.68 4.84 13.35
C GLU A 201 4.63 5.56 14.69
N GLY A 202 3.73 5.12 15.56
CA GLY A 202 3.64 5.61 16.94
C GLY A 202 4.63 4.87 17.83
N ASP A 203 5.21 5.59 18.77
CA ASP A 203 6.00 5.03 19.88
C ASP A 203 5.09 4.28 20.86
#